data_a5f0155276139c3b8cf587fb9e856c17
#
_entry.id   a5f0155276139c3b8cf587fb9e856c17
#
_cell.length_a   1.000
_cell.length_b   1.000
_cell.length_c   1.000
_cell.angle_alpha   90.00
_cell.angle_beta   90.00
_cell.angle_gamma   90.00
#
_symmetry.space_group_name_H-M   'P 1'
#
loop_
_entity.id
_entity.type
_entity.pdbx_description
1 polymer ?
#
loop_
_entity_poly.entity_id
_entity_poly.type
_entity_poly.pdbx_seq_one_letter_code
_entity_poly.pdbx_strand_id
1 'polypeptide(L)'
;MADTGRAHALQIIRLMTALDCYYSLSSPWAYLGGPQLQDIVRRHHVRLTLKPYDFQAVVPQTGGIPLKTRPEPRRTYHALELARWSEYLGMPMNLEPAHYPKGAPSDPNWNKYPGWMVIAAQLKGFDAQPLSHALLRALWAEERDTSQADVRIAVANENGYDGALLQALEQSAETLAVYRANSAEAVEAGVFGAPTFILNGERFWGQDRLAFLDRALDKLRAGR
;
A
#
# COMPACT_ATOMS: atom_id res chain seq x y z
N MET A 1 -24.06 30.63 -10.91
CA MET A 1 -24.08 29.22 -11.42
C MET A 1 -22.84 28.38 -11.09
N ALA A 2 -21.73 28.95 -10.62
CA ALA A 2 -20.51 28.18 -10.26
C ALA A 2 -20.56 27.49 -8.87
N ASP A 3 -21.45 27.91 -7.98
CA ASP A 3 -21.48 27.46 -6.57
C ASP A 3 -22.26 26.14 -6.37
N THR A 4 -23.25 25.87 -7.20
CA THR A 4 -24.05 24.64 -7.13
C THR A 4 -23.27 23.40 -7.55
N GLY A 5 -22.36 23.52 -8.52
CA GLY A 5 -21.48 22.41 -8.96
C GLY A 5 -20.45 22.01 -7.88
N ARG A 6 -19.91 23.01 -7.18
CA ARG A 6 -18.93 22.80 -6.11
C ARG A 6 -19.57 22.16 -4.86
N ALA A 7 -20.78 22.63 -4.51
CA ALA A 7 -21.57 22.04 -3.42
C ALA A 7 -21.98 20.59 -3.73
N HIS A 8 -22.39 20.30 -4.95
CA HIS A 8 -22.76 18.94 -5.40
C HIS A 8 -21.56 18.01 -5.43
N ALA A 9 -20.39 18.45 -5.93
CA ALA A 9 -19.15 17.69 -5.90
C ALA A 9 -18.68 17.38 -4.47
N LEU A 10 -18.76 18.35 -3.54
CA LEU A 10 -18.45 18.17 -2.13
C LEU A 10 -19.44 17.22 -1.44
N GLN A 11 -20.70 17.22 -1.84
CA GLN A 11 -21.71 16.30 -1.32
C GLN A 11 -21.50 14.87 -1.83
N ILE A 12 -21.08 14.70 -3.08
CA ILE A 12 -20.71 13.39 -3.63
C ILE A 12 -19.46 12.84 -2.92
N ILE A 13 -18.43 13.67 -2.69
CA ILE A 13 -17.22 13.28 -1.95
C ILE A 13 -17.58 12.88 -0.51
N ARG A 14 -18.54 13.56 0.12
CA ARG A 14 -19.00 13.25 1.48
C ARG A 14 -19.81 11.96 1.57
N LEU A 15 -20.34 11.44 0.45
CA LEU A 15 -21.14 10.23 0.35
C LEU A 15 -20.31 9.01 -0.09
N MET A 16 -19.05 9.19 -0.51
CA MET A 16 -18.19 8.08 -0.89
C MET A 16 -17.75 7.30 0.36
N THR A 17 -17.94 6.00 0.32
CA THR A 17 -17.40 5.10 1.35
C THR A 17 -15.88 5.24 1.41
N ALA A 18 -15.34 5.47 2.60
CA ALA A 18 -13.89 5.55 2.81
C ALA A 18 -13.32 4.15 3.07
N LEU A 19 -12.19 3.88 2.45
CA LEU A 19 -11.42 2.66 2.62
C LEU A 19 -9.97 3.03 2.89
N ASP A 20 -9.43 2.61 4.02
CA ASP A 20 -8.02 2.79 4.34
C ASP A 20 -7.24 1.51 4.04
N CYS A 21 -6.07 1.65 3.41
CA CYS A 21 -5.15 0.54 3.13
C CYS A 21 -3.83 0.77 3.84
N TYR A 22 -3.60 0.06 4.93
CA TYR A 22 -2.34 0.06 5.67
C TYR A 22 -1.38 -0.98 5.10
N TYR A 23 -0.20 -0.55 4.66
CA TYR A 23 0.75 -1.46 4.02
C TYR A 23 2.20 -0.92 4.02
N SER A 24 3.13 -1.76 3.62
CA SER A 24 4.52 -1.39 3.36
C SER A 24 4.84 -1.57 1.88
N LEU A 25 5.62 -0.67 1.30
CA LEU A 25 6.07 -0.75 -0.09
C LEU A 25 7.14 -1.84 -0.32
N SER A 26 7.43 -2.65 0.70
CA SER A 26 8.20 -3.89 0.59
C SER A 26 7.35 -5.16 0.76
N SER A 27 6.02 -5.02 0.85
CA SER A 27 5.13 -6.17 1.05
C SER A 27 4.84 -6.90 -0.27
N PRO A 28 5.22 -8.18 -0.40
CA PRO A 28 4.86 -8.98 -1.57
C PRO A 28 3.35 -9.19 -1.69
N TRP A 29 2.65 -9.28 -0.56
CA TRP A 29 1.19 -9.40 -0.52
C TRP A 29 0.47 -8.13 -0.97
N ALA A 30 1.05 -6.94 -0.70
CA ALA A 30 0.53 -5.69 -1.23
C ALA A 30 0.74 -5.60 -2.76
N TYR A 31 1.86 -6.12 -3.28
CA TYR A 31 2.09 -6.25 -4.72
C TYR A 31 1.02 -7.12 -5.37
N LEU A 32 0.87 -8.36 -4.88
CA LEU A 32 -0.09 -9.33 -5.44
C LEU A 32 -1.56 -8.88 -5.34
N GLY A 33 -1.92 -8.16 -4.27
CA GLY A 33 -3.28 -7.64 -4.09
C GLY A 33 -3.60 -6.35 -4.86
N GLY A 34 -2.58 -5.68 -5.41
CA GLY A 34 -2.74 -4.35 -6.01
C GLY A 34 -3.78 -4.27 -7.12
N PRO A 35 -3.74 -5.13 -8.17
CA PRO A 35 -4.71 -5.12 -9.26
C PRO A 35 -6.14 -5.39 -8.80
N GLN A 36 -6.34 -6.36 -7.90
CA GLN A 36 -7.67 -6.68 -7.38
C GLN A 36 -8.22 -5.53 -6.51
N LEU A 37 -7.38 -4.89 -5.69
CA LEU A 37 -7.78 -3.71 -4.93
C LEU A 37 -8.22 -2.57 -5.86
N GLN A 38 -7.45 -2.32 -6.92
CA GLN A 38 -7.78 -1.28 -7.90
C GLN A 38 -9.14 -1.54 -8.57
N ASP A 39 -9.43 -2.79 -8.93
CA ASP A 39 -10.71 -3.18 -9.51
C ASP A 39 -11.87 -2.96 -8.52
N ILE A 40 -11.71 -3.37 -7.26
CA ILE A 40 -12.69 -3.14 -6.19
C ILE A 40 -12.98 -1.65 -6.01
N VAL A 41 -11.93 -0.84 -5.87
CA VAL A 41 -12.04 0.62 -5.69
C VAL A 41 -12.84 1.25 -6.84
N ARG A 42 -12.54 0.87 -8.09
CA ARG A 42 -13.21 1.36 -9.29
C ARG A 42 -14.69 0.93 -9.32
N ARG A 43 -14.99 -0.35 -9.08
CA ARG A 43 -16.36 -0.90 -9.16
C ARG A 43 -17.28 -0.33 -8.10
N HIS A 44 -16.77 -0.12 -6.90
CA HIS A 44 -17.56 0.39 -5.77
C HIS A 44 -17.52 1.90 -5.62
N HIS A 45 -16.71 2.60 -6.43
CA HIS A 45 -16.51 4.06 -6.32
C HIS A 45 -16.15 4.49 -4.90
N VAL A 46 -15.27 3.75 -4.22
CA VAL A 46 -14.81 4.09 -2.88
C VAL A 46 -13.64 5.07 -2.92
N ARG A 47 -13.54 5.90 -1.89
CA ARG A 47 -12.36 6.74 -1.68
C ARG A 47 -11.30 5.94 -0.95
N LEU A 48 -10.30 5.49 -1.69
CA LEU A 48 -9.14 4.80 -1.11
C LEU A 48 -8.14 5.81 -0.55
N THR A 49 -7.70 5.59 0.69
CA THR A 49 -6.54 6.24 1.28
C THR A 49 -5.43 5.20 1.45
N LEU A 50 -4.34 5.38 0.74
CA LEU A 50 -3.14 4.57 0.93
C LEU A 50 -2.40 5.07 2.17
N LYS A 51 -2.15 4.18 3.13
CA LYS A 51 -1.49 4.49 4.40
C LYS A 51 -0.20 3.67 4.55
N PRO A 52 0.88 4.04 3.83
CA PRO A 52 2.20 3.48 4.13
C PRO A 52 2.56 3.75 5.59
N TYR A 53 3.06 2.73 6.30
CA TYR A 53 3.38 2.82 7.72
C TYR A 53 4.69 2.10 8.07
N ASP A 54 5.27 2.37 9.22
CA ASP A 54 6.47 1.70 9.71
C ASP A 54 6.14 0.29 10.21
N PHE A 55 6.21 -0.68 9.30
CA PHE A 55 5.90 -2.08 9.57
C PHE A 55 6.72 -2.65 10.74
N GLN A 56 8.01 -2.30 10.80
CA GLN A 56 8.91 -2.83 11.82
C GLN A 56 8.61 -2.27 13.21
N ALA A 57 8.16 -1.03 13.27
CA ALA A 57 7.78 -0.39 14.53
C ALA A 57 6.38 -0.82 15.01
N VAL A 58 5.41 -0.94 14.10
CA VAL A 58 3.99 -1.17 14.43
C VAL A 58 3.68 -2.65 14.73
N VAL A 59 4.09 -3.55 13.82
CA VAL A 59 3.64 -4.95 13.86
C VAL A 59 3.98 -5.69 15.16
N PRO A 60 5.15 -5.49 15.79
CA PRO A 60 5.44 -6.10 17.09
C PRO A 60 4.52 -5.60 18.23
N GLN A 61 4.04 -4.35 18.16
CA GLN A 61 3.17 -3.76 19.17
C GLN A 61 1.73 -4.28 19.10
N THR A 62 1.34 -4.79 17.93
CA THR A 62 -0.04 -5.22 17.64
C THR A 62 -0.20 -6.74 17.59
N GLY A 63 0.81 -7.48 18.03
CA GLY A 63 0.80 -8.95 18.07
C GLY A 63 1.19 -9.65 16.77
N GLY A 64 1.62 -8.92 15.76
CA GLY A 64 2.16 -9.51 14.55
C GLY A 64 3.61 -9.98 14.73
N ILE A 65 4.02 -10.91 13.88
CA ILE A 65 5.38 -11.46 13.89
C ILE A 65 6.05 -11.16 12.55
N PRO A 66 7.08 -10.29 12.50
CA PRO A 66 7.85 -10.03 11.29
C PRO A 66 8.42 -11.31 10.68
N LEU A 67 8.44 -11.42 9.34
CA LEU A 67 8.81 -12.65 8.64
C LEU A 67 10.15 -13.25 9.13
N LYS A 68 11.16 -12.40 9.29
CA LYS A 68 12.52 -12.84 9.68
C LYS A 68 12.58 -13.52 11.06
N THR A 69 11.66 -13.21 11.95
CA THR A 69 11.59 -13.76 13.32
C THR A 69 10.63 -14.95 13.44
N ARG A 70 9.94 -15.34 12.37
CA ARG A 70 9.05 -16.50 12.37
C ARG A 70 9.83 -17.80 12.40
N PRO A 71 9.30 -18.88 13.03
CA PRO A 71 9.83 -20.21 12.92
C PRO A 71 10.00 -20.66 11.45
N GLU A 72 11.00 -21.49 11.21
CA GLU A 72 11.39 -21.93 9.85
C GLU A 72 10.22 -22.52 9.05
N PRO A 73 9.33 -23.40 9.57
CA PRO A 73 8.19 -23.91 8.82
C PRO A 73 7.22 -22.82 8.35
N ARG A 74 7.07 -21.71 9.10
CA ARG A 74 6.24 -20.57 8.70
C ARG A 74 6.91 -19.71 7.63
N ARG A 75 8.24 -19.63 7.61
CA ARG A 75 8.97 -18.90 6.57
C ARG A 75 8.94 -19.65 5.24
N THR A 76 9.17 -20.96 5.27
CA THR A 76 9.10 -21.82 4.07
C THR A 76 7.70 -21.87 3.50
N TYR A 77 6.66 -21.98 4.34
CA TYR A 77 5.28 -21.90 3.89
C TYR A 77 4.95 -20.53 3.25
N HIS A 78 5.47 -19.44 3.82
CA HIS A 78 5.28 -18.11 3.22
C HIS A 78 5.84 -18.03 1.79
N ALA A 79 7.02 -18.60 1.54
CA ALA A 79 7.61 -18.65 0.19
C ALA A 79 6.78 -19.50 -0.78
N LEU A 80 6.27 -20.65 -0.33
CA LEU A 80 5.36 -21.50 -1.12
C LEU A 80 4.07 -20.77 -1.49
N GLU A 81 3.48 -20.03 -0.54
CA GLU A 81 2.25 -19.27 -0.80
C GLU A 81 2.49 -18.13 -1.81
N LEU A 82 3.63 -17.45 -1.73
CA LEU A 82 3.97 -16.42 -2.71
C LEU A 82 4.07 -17.01 -4.12
N ALA A 83 4.70 -18.17 -4.29
CA ALA A 83 4.78 -18.84 -5.57
C ALA A 83 3.38 -19.24 -6.10
N ARG A 84 2.55 -19.84 -5.26
CA ARG A 84 1.17 -20.23 -5.63
C ARG A 84 0.31 -19.04 -6.04
N TRP A 85 0.37 -17.95 -5.26
CA TRP A 85 -0.42 -16.76 -5.55
C TRP A 85 0.08 -16.03 -6.79
N SER A 86 1.39 -15.96 -7.02
CA SER A 86 1.98 -15.41 -8.25
C SER A 86 1.47 -16.18 -9.48
N GLU A 87 1.52 -17.52 -9.44
CA GLU A 87 1.01 -18.39 -10.51
C GLU A 87 -0.49 -18.21 -10.70
N TYR A 88 -1.28 -18.31 -9.61
CA TYR A 88 -2.75 -18.21 -9.66
C TYR A 88 -3.25 -16.87 -10.23
N LEU A 89 -2.56 -15.77 -9.90
CA LEU A 89 -2.90 -14.43 -10.37
C LEU A 89 -2.26 -14.10 -11.73
N GLY A 90 -1.39 -14.95 -12.26
CA GLY A 90 -0.63 -14.66 -13.50
C GLY A 90 0.29 -13.44 -13.36
N MET A 91 0.72 -13.11 -12.15
CA MET A 91 1.57 -11.95 -11.87
C MET A 91 3.04 -12.37 -11.78
N PRO A 92 3.95 -11.80 -12.59
CA PRO A 92 5.37 -12.09 -12.50
C PRO A 92 5.90 -11.67 -11.13
N MET A 93 6.68 -12.54 -10.49
CA MET A 93 7.27 -12.27 -9.19
C MET A 93 8.60 -12.98 -9.03
N ASN A 94 9.63 -12.25 -8.63
CA ASN A 94 10.85 -12.85 -8.12
C ASN A 94 10.67 -13.12 -6.62
N LEU A 95 10.81 -14.39 -6.21
CA LEU A 95 10.65 -14.78 -4.81
C LEU A 95 11.85 -14.40 -3.94
N GLU A 96 13.00 -14.10 -4.56
CA GLU A 96 14.23 -13.64 -3.93
C GLU A 96 14.78 -12.41 -4.63
N PRO A 97 14.09 -11.26 -4.62
CA PRO A 97 14.53 -10.08 -5.34
C PRO A 97 15.88 -9.58 -4.79
N ALA A 98 16.78 -9.20 -5.71
CA ALA A 98 18.15 -8.80 -5.39
C ALA A 98 18.20 -7.62 -4.40
N HIS A 99 17.23 -6.72 -4.49
CA HIS A 99 17.18 -5.49 -3.71
C HIS A 99 16.29 -5.60 -2.44
N TYR A 100 15.85 -6.82 -2.09
CA TYR A 100 15.21 -7.06 -0.80
C TYR A 100 16.25 -7.60 0.20
N PRO A 101 16.65 -6.84 1.22
CA PRO A 101 17.76 -7.22 2.10
C PRO A 101 17.53 -8.55 2.80
N LYS A 102 18.45 -9.52 2.62
CA LYS A 102 18.43 -10.82 3.32
C LYS A 102 18.80 -10.68 4.81
N GLY A 103 19.61 -9.66 5.13
CA GLY A 103 20.08 -9.31 6.49
C GLY A 103 19.54 -7.99 7.01
N ALA A 104 20.29 -7.35 7.91
CA ALA A 104 20.04 -5.97 8.29
C ALA A 104 20.42 -5.05 7.12
N PRO A 105 19.54 -4.14 6.67
CA PRO A 105 19.87 -3.21 5.60
C PRO A 105 20.92 -2.19 6.08
N SER A 106 21.78 -1.75 5.17
CA SER A 106 22.72 -0.64 5.42
C SER A 106 21.98 0.69 5.65
N ASP A 107 20.87 0.89 4.95
CA ASP A 107 19.96 2.01 5.18
C ASP A 107 18.67 1.51 5.85
N PRO A 108 18.37 1.94 7.09
CA PRO A 108 17.15 1.54 7.80
C PRO A 108 15.87 2.07 7.18
N ASN A 109 15.96 3.01 6.24
CA ASN A 109 14.82 3.62 5.55
C ASN A 109 14.58 3.04 4.14
N TRP A 110 15.38 2.08 3.70
CA TRP A 110 15.34 1.51 2.35
C TRP A 110 13.93 1.21 1.81
N ASN A 111 13.04 0.73 2.67
CA ASN A 111 11.66 0.37 2.33
C ASN A 111 10.63 1.46 2.67
N LYS A 112 11.08 2.58 3.26
CA LYS A 112 10.23 3.72 3.64
C LYS A 112 10.14 4.75 2.52
N TYR A 113 11.25 5.00 1.80
CA TYR A 113 11.29 5.98 0.72
C TYR A 113 10.18 5.82 -0.32
N PRO A 114 9.89 4.61 -0.86
CA PRO A 114 8.79 4.45 -1.80
C PRO A 114 7.44 4.79 -1.16
N GLY A 115 7.25 4.49 0.14
CA GLY A 115 6.04 4.85 0.88
C GLY A 115 5.90 6.35 1.08
N TRP A 116 7.00 7.06 1.35
CA TRP A 116 7.00 8.51 1.45
C TRP A 116 6.68 9.18 0.11
N MET A 117 7.19 8.65 -1.00
CA MET A 117 6.84 9.14 -2.34
C MET A 117 5.34 8.95 -2.64
N VAL A 118 4.73 7.84 -2.25
CA VAL A 118 3.27 7.61 -2.38
C VAL A 118 2.48 8.62 -1.56
N ILE A 119 2.90 8.91 -0.32
CA ILE A 119 2.27 9.94 0.52
C ILE A 119 2.41 11.32 -0.12
N ALA A 120 3.59 11.68 -0.64
CA ALA A 120 3.81 12.93 -1.34
C ALA A 120 2.88 13.09 -2.55
N ALA A 121 2.65 12.01 -3.32
CA ALA A 121 1.71 12.00 -4.42
C ALA A 121 0.26 12.27 -3.96
N GLN A 122 -0.19 11.63 -2.87
CA GLN A 122 -1.52 11.89 -2.30
C GLN A 122 -1.67 13.32 -1.78
N LEU A 123 -0.65 13.88 -1.13
CA LEU A 123 -0.64 15.27 -0.66
C LEU A 123 -0.74 16.28 -1.81
N LYS A 124 -0.25 15.91 -3.00
CA LYS A 124 -0.41 16.70 -4.23
C LYS A 124 -1.72 16.46 -4.96
N GLY A 125 -2.60 15.59 -4.42
CA GLY A 125 -3.91 15.31 -5.01
C GLY A 125 -3.88 14.32 -6.17
N PHE A 126 -2.77 13.62 -6.40
CA PHE A 126 -2.72 12.56 -7.40
C PHE A 126 -3.43 11.30 -6.92
N ASP A 127 -4.01 10.54 -7.86
CA ASP A 127 -4.31 9.14 -7.59
C ASP A 127 -2.98 8.38 -7.46
N ALA A 128 -2.62 8.03 -6.23
CA ALA A 128 -1.33 7.40 -5.94
C ALA A 128 -1.37 5.86 -6.03
N GLN A 129 -2.52 5.25 -6.32
CA GLN A 129 -2.63 3.79 -6.39
C GLN A 129 -1.81 3.18 -7.54
N PRO A 130 -1.85 3.71 -8.79
CA PRO A 130 -0.99 3.23 -9.86
C PRO A 130 0.49 3.37 -9.54
N LEU A 131 0.92 4.52 -8.99
CA LEU A 131 2.30 4.73 -8.56
C LEU A 131 2.75 3.71 -7.51
N SER A 132 1.92 3.49 -6.50
CA SER A 132 2.19 2.52 -5.44
C SER A 132 2.39 1.12 -6.01
N HIS A 133 1.52 0.69 -6.92
CA HIS A 133 1.64 -0.62 -7.55
C HIS A 133 2.89 -0.71 -8.45
N ALA A 134 3.23 0.34 -9.19
CA ALA A 134 4.44 0.39 -10.01
C ALA A 134 5.73 0.27 -9.17
N LEU A 135 5.80 0.95 -8.02
CA LEU A 135 6.94 0.83 -7.10
C LEU A 135 7.06 -0.58 -6.49
N LEU A 136 5.94 -1.21 -6.14
CA LEU A 136 5.95 -2.60 -5.68
C LEU A 136 6.37 -3.57 -6.79
N ARG A 137 5.89 -3.37 -8.01
CA ARG A 137 6.26 -4.15 -9.18
C ARG A 137 7.75 -4.00 -9.53
N ALA A 138 8.28 -2.78 -9.45
CA ALA A 138 9.70 -2.50 -9.66
C ALA A 138 10.59 -3.36 -8.76
N LEU A 139 10.22 -3.50 -7.47
CA LEU A 139 10.93 -4.34 -6.51
C LEU A 139 10.72 -5.84 -6.76
N TRP A 140 9.45 -6.27 -6.91
CA TRP A 140 9.09 -7.69 -6.87
C TRP A 140 9.15 -8.41 -8.21
N ALA A 141 9.09 -7.69 -9.34
CA ALA A 141 9.05 -8.27 -10.67
C ALA A 141 10.12 -7.74 -11.64
N GLU A 142 10.69 -6.55 -11.38
CA GLU A 142 11.58 -5.88 -12.33
C GLU A 142 13.02 -5.75 -11.82
N GLU A 143 13.34 -6.30 -10.66
CA GLU A 143 14.68 -6.25 -10.05
C GLU A 143 15.25 -4.82 -9.95
N ARG A 144 14.40 -3.86 -9.61
CA ARG A 144 14.79 -2.45 -9.46
C ARG A 144 14.92 -2.07 -8.00
N ASP A 145 16.00 -1.38 -7.65
CA ASP A 145 16.25 -0.91 -6.28
C ASP A 145 15.44 0.35 -5.97
N THR A 146 14.23 0.18 -5.45
CA THR A 146 13.37 1.30 -5.08
C THR A 146 13.86 2.09 -3.87
N SER A 147 14.96 1.68 -3.21
CA SER A 147 15.64 2.49 -2.20
C SER A 147 16.41 3.66 -2.82
N GLN A 148 16.77 3.56 -4.10
CA GLN A 148 17.50 4.59 -4.83
C GLN A 148 16.55 5.65 -5.38
N ALA A 149 16.94 6.92 -5.23
CA ALA A 149 16.09 8.05 -5.64
C ALA A 149 15.87 8.10 -7.17
N ASP A 150 16.91 7.85 -7.95
CA ASP A 150 16.87 7.83 -9.42
C ASP A 150 15.92 6.73 -9.94
N VAL A 151 15.89 5.56 -9.29
CA VAL A 151 14.97 4.48 -9.64
C VAL A 151 13.53 4.90 -9.35
N ARG A 152 13.25 5.51 -8.19
CA ARG A 152 11.90 5.99 -7.85
C ARG A 152 11.43 7.09 -8.80
N ILE A 153 12.33 8.03 -9.16
CA ILE A 153 12.04 9.07 -10.15
C ILE A 153 11.68 8.43 -11.50
N ALA A 154 12.48 7.47 -11.96
CA ALA A 154 12.22 6.78 -13.22
C ALA A 154 10.88 6.05 -13.21
N VAL A 155 10.59 5.27 -12.16
CA VAL A 155 9.30 4.56 -12.01
C VAL A 155 8.12 5.53 -12.01
N ALA A 156 8.24 6.66 -11.31
CA ALA A 156 7.19 7.67 -11.27
C ALA A 156 6.96 8.29 -12.66
N ASN A 157 8.02 8.68 -13.36
CA ASN A 157 7.94 9.26 -14.71
C ASN A 157 7.33 8.29 -15.73
N GLU A 158 7.72 7.02 -15.72
CA GLU A 158 7.19 5.95 -16.55
C GLU A 158 5.68 5.75 -16.38
N ASN A 159 5.14 6.14 -15.20
CA ASN A 159 3.73 6.03 -14.86
C ASN A 159 2.98 7.38 -14.89
N GLY A 160 3.54 8.39 -15.51
CA GLY A 160 2.88 9.69 -15.77
C GLY A 160 2.88 10.67 -14.61
N TYR A 161 3.76 10.50 -13.61
CA TYR A 161 3.97 11.43 -12.50
C TYR A 161 5.23 12.27 -12.73
N ASP A 162 5.30 13.43 -12.11
CA ASP A 162 6.56 14.18 -12.00
C ASP A 162 7.42 13.57 -10.88
N GLY A 163 8.29 12.63 -11.28
CA GLY A 163 9.14 11.89 -10.35
C GLY A 163 10.12 12.77 -9.58
N ALA A 164 10.65 13.82 -10.23
CA ALA A 164 11.57 14.75 -9.58
C ALA A 164 10.86 15.58 -8.50
N LEU A 165 9.63 16.06 -8.78
CA LEU A 165 8.80 16.75 -7.80
C LEU A 165 8.49 15.84 -6.61
N LEU A 166 8.05 14.61 -6.87
CA LEU A 166 7.69 13.68 -5.81
C LEU A 166 8.88 13.31 -4.94
N GLN A 167 10.05 13.10 -5.56
CA GLN A 167 11.29 12.82 -4.83
C GLN A 167 11.71 14.00 -3.95
N ALA A 168 11.59 15.23 -4.43
CA ALA A 168 11.89 16.42 -3.62
C ALA A 168 10.95 16.57 -2.41
N LEU A 169 9.73 16.03 -2.48
CA LEU A 169 8.72 16.12 -1.44
C LEU A 169 8.65 14.89 -0.51
N GLU A 170 9.20 13.73 -0.92
CA GLU A 170 9.07 12.47 -0.17
C GLU A 170 9.62 12.55 1.26
N GLN A 171 10.60 13.42 1.52
CA GLN A 171 11.18 13.63 2.84
C GLN A 171 10.78 15.00 3.45
N SER A 172 9.78 15.67 2.92
CA SER A 172 9.27 16.91 3.51
C SER A 172 8.71 16.67 4.92
N ALA A 173 8.72 17.70 5.74
CA ALA A 173 8.16 17.63 7.10
C ALA A 173 6.69 17.15 7.09
N GLU A 174 5.91 17.58 6.10
CA GLU A 174 4.50 17.20 5.92
C GLU A 174 4.37 15.71 5.60
N THR A 175 5.12 15.20 4.60
CA THR A 175 5.12 13.77 4.24
C THR A 175 5.51 12.88 5.41
N LEU A 176 6.57 13.24 6.12
CA LEU A 176 7.03 12.49 7.29
C LEU A 176 6.04 12.57 8.47
N ALA A 177 5.31 13.68 8.62
CA ALA A 177 4.26 13.79 9.62
C ALA A 177 3.09 12.83 9.31
N VAL A 178 2.65 12.75 8.05
CA VAL A 178 1.62 11.81 7.62
C VAL A 178 2.07 10.36 7.82
N TYR A 179 3.31 10.03 7.47
CA TYR A 179 3.84 8.67 7.68
C TYR A 179 3.85 8.26 9.16
N ARG A 180 4.24 9.19 10.05
CA ARG A 180 4.16 8.96 11.50
C ARG A 180 2.73 8.81 11.99
N ALA A 181 1.80 9.65 11.50
CA ALA A 181 0.39 9.56 11.82
C ALA A 181 -0.20 8.22 11.38
N ASN A 182 0.07 7.78 10.14
CA ASN A 182 -0.34 6.46 9.65
C ASN A 182 0.16 5.33 10.55
N SER A 183 1.39 5.45 11.06
CA SER A 183 1.96 4.43 11.95
C SER A 183 1.27 4.41 13.32
N ALA A 184 0.97 5.57 13.89
CA ALA A 184 0.23 5.68 15.15
C ALA A 184 -1.20 5.14 15.00
N GLU A 185 -1.92 5.56 13.95
CA GLU A 185 -3.26 5.08 13.63
C GLU A 185 -3.28 3.56 13.37
N ALA A 186 -2.23 2.99 12.75
CA ALA A 186 -2.11 1.57 12.54
C ALA A 186 -2.02 0.79 13.87
N VAL A 187 -1.33 1.34 14.87
CA VAL A 187 -1.29 0.76 16.23
C VAL A 187 -2.69 0.81 16.87
N GLU A 188 -3.34 1.97 16.85
CA GLU A 188 -4.68 2.16 17.43
C GLU A 188 -5.73 1.27 16.77
N ALA A 189 -5.65 1.12 15.44
CA ALA A 189 -6.53 0.25 14.67
C ALA A 189 -6.17 -1.24 14.80
N GLY A 190 -5.10 -1.59 15.51
CA GLY A 190 -4.66 -2.98 15.71
C GLY A 190 -4.21 -3.65 14.42
N VAL A 191 -3.51 -2.94 13.55
CA VAL A 191 -2.93 -3.47 12.31
C VAL A 191 -1.72 -4.35 12.64
N PHE A 192 -1.82 -5.65 12.44
CA PHE A 192 -0.78 -6.63 12.78
C PHE A 192 -0.05 -7.24 11.57
N GLY A 193 -0.30 -6.73 10.37
CA GLY A 193 0.31 -7.21 9.13
C GLY A 193 -0.03 -6.33 7.92
N ALA A 194 0.56 -6.62 6.78
CA ALA A 194 0.40 -5.84 5.55
C ALA A 194 0.11 -6.76 4.34
N PRO A 195 -0.83 -6.38 3.44
CA PRO A 195 -1.74 -5.24 3.58
C PRO A 195 -2.87 -5.51 4.59
N THR A 196 -3.38 -4.45 5.24
CA THR A 196 -4.60 -4.48 6.02
C THR A 196 -5.53 -3.38 5.51
N PHE A 197 -6.76 -3.75 5.18
CA PHE A 197 -7.80 -2.84 4.73
C PHE A 197 -8.76 -2.57 5.87
N ILE A 198 -9.17 -1.31 6.05
CA ILE A 198 -10.15 -0.93 7.08
C ILE A 198 -11.33 -0.22 6.43
N LEU A 199 -12.50 -0.82 6.59
CA LEU A 199 -13.78 -0.34 6.09
C LEU A 199 -14.74 -0.15 7.28
N ASN A 200 -15.11 1.09 7.61
CA ASN A 200 -16.00 1.40 8.73
C ASN A 200 -15.56 0.76 10.07
N GLY A 201 -14.25 0.69 10.33
CA GLY A 201 -13.68 0.07 11.52
C GLY A 201 -13.48 -1.45 11.44
N GLU A 202 -14.03 -2.12 10.44
CA GLU A 202 -13.81 -3.55 10.20
C GLU A 202 -12.47 -3.77 9.46
N ARG A 203 -11.66 -4.73 9.96
CA ARG A 203 -10.35 -5.06 9.40
C ARG A 203 -10.42 -6.29 8.49
N PHE A 204 -9.76 -6.19 7.33
CA PHE A 204 -9.52 -7.27 6.36
C PHE A 204 -8.02 -7.38 6.16
N TRP A 205 -7.38 -8.38 6.73
CA TRP A 205 -5.93 -8.56 6.64
C TRP A 205 -5.55 -9.59 5.58
N GLY A 206 -4.70 -9.16 4.67
CA GLY A 206 -4.14 -9.98 3.59
C GLY A 206 -4.84 -9.74 2.25
N GLN A 207 -4.10 -9.93 1.17
CA GLN A 207 -4.63 -9.82 -0.19
C GLN A 207 -5.73 -10.87 -0.47
N ASP A 208 -5.66 -12.01 0.19
CA ASP A 208 -6.62 -13.11 0.10
C ASP A 208 -7.97 -12.80 0.80
N ARG A 209 -8.08 -11.66 1.48
CA ARG A 209 -9.33 -11.16 2.08
C ARG A 209 -10.03 -10.08 1.24
N LEU A 210 -9.47 -9.72 0.09
CA LEU A 210 -10.09 -8.76 -0.82
C LEU A 210 -11.48 -9.20 -1.30
N ALA A 211 -11.73 -10.49 -1.45
CA ALA A 211 -13.07 -11.00 -1.78
C ALA A 211 -14.09 -10.75 -0.65
N PHE A 212 -13.67 -10.77 0.62
CA PHE A 212 -14.55 -10.41 1.74
C PHE A 212 -14.79 -8.92 1.83
N LEU A 213 -13.76 -8.10 1.56
CA LEU A 213 -13.89 -6.64 1.44
C LEU A 213 -14.87 -6.26 0.34
N ASP A 214 -14.76 -6.88 -0.84
CA ASP A 214 -15.65 -6.70 -1.97
C ASP A 214 -17.11 -6.97 -1.58
N ARG A 215 -17.35 -8.13 -0.95
CA ARG A 215 -18.68 -8.50 -0.45
C ARG A 215 -19.21 -7.55 0.62
N ALA A 216 -18.35 -7.00 1.47
CA ALA A 216 -18.75 -6.02 2.49
C ALA A 216 -19.20 -4.71 1.83
N LEU A 217 -18.51 -4.27 0.79
CA LEU A 217 -18.88 -3.09 0.00
C LEU A 217 -20.21 -3.29 -0.75
N ASP A 218 -20.46 -4.49 -1.31
CA ASP A 218 -21.75 -4.83 -1.93
C ASP A 218 -22.91 -4.70 -0.93
N LYS A 219 -22.74 -5.22 0.29
CA LYS A 219 -23.77 -5.10 1.35
C LYS A 219 -24.06 -3.65 1.72
N LEU A 220 -23.01 -2.81 1.80
CA LEU A 220 -23.18 -1.38 2.08
C LEU A 220 -23.95 -0.65 0.97
N ARG A 221 -23.78 -1.08 -0.28
CA ARG A 221 -24.56 -0.52 -1.42
C ARG A 221 -26.00 -0.99 -1.43
N ALA A 222 -26.26 -2.27 -1.10
CA ALA A 222 -27.60 -2.82 -1.05
C ALA A 222 -28.45 -2.30 0.12
N GLY A 223 -27.81 -1.83 1.20
CA GLY A 223 -28.49 -1.24 2.37
C GLY A 223 -28.72 0.27 2.29
N ARG A 224 -28.31 0.90 1.18
CA ARG A 224 -28.56 2.32 0.89
C ARG A 224 -29.73 2.46 -0.08
#